data_36d0c2cf92b62896b8959005e9dc15e8
#
_entry.id   36d0c2cf92b62896b8959005e9dc15e8
#
_cell.length_a   1.000
_cell.length_b   1.000
_cell.length_c   1.000
_cell.angle_alpha   90.00
_cell.angle_beta   90.00
_cell.angle_gamma   90.00
#
_symmetry.space_group_name_H-M   'P 1'
#
loop_
_entity.id
_entity.type
_entity.pdbx_description
1 polymer ?
#
loop_
_entity_poly.entity_id
_entity_poly.type
_entity_poly.pdbx_seq_one_letter_code
_entity_poly.pdbx_strand_id
1 'polypeptide(L)'
;YEIPLRLVGSEMCIRDREIMFKKGVVPSQGLRIIIVGCGKVGRTLVEQLGKEGHDITIVDKNRERISQVSNIYDVMGIVGNGASYKILQEAGIDDADLIIAVTGSDELNLLCCTIATQVGNCAAIARVRTPEYSQEAKYLRDKLGLALIINPELEAAIEMAHILHLPSSLEVTNFAHGQAQLIKYEIPEGSILDGTKLMDLGTRHHANILIGAVERDDEVTIPSGDFVLRKGDKLSFVGERRHTKEFFSHIGVNTHSVKNTLIIGGGKAAYYLAKQLISRGIKVKIIENSFERCEELSILLPDAVIINGDGTEQALLKEEGIETCQSFVPLTGIDEENIMLTLY
;
A
#
# COMPACT_ATOMS: atom_id res chain seq x y z
N TYR A 1 1.20 12.34 14.40
CA TYR A 1 0.50 11.48 13.42
C TYR A 1 1.22 10.16 13.40
N GLU A 2 0.73 9.22 14.21
CA GLU A 2 1.16 7.84 14.16
C GLU A 2 0.61 7.25 12.86
N ILE A 3 1.50 6.91 11.93
CA ILE A 3 1.16 6.00 10.85
C ILE A 3 1.16 4.60 11.49
N PRO A 4 -0.01 3.97 11.68
CA PRO A 4 -0.01 2.64 12.24
C PRO A 4 0.70 1.69 11.26
N LEU A 5 1.31 0.63 11.78
CA LEU A 5 1.91 -0.53 11.09
C LEU A 5 0.96 -1.26 10.08
N ARG A 6 0.13 -0.52 9.36
CA ARG A 6 -0.87 -0.98 8.40
C ARG A 6 -0.37 -1.13 6.97
N LEU A 7 0.93 -0.92 6.73
CA LEU A 7 1.57 -1.18 5.43
C LEU A 7 1.94 -2.65 5.20
N VAL A 8 1.67 -3.51 6.17
CA VAL A 8 1.71 -4.96 6.02
C VAL A 8 0.27 -5.41 5.91
N GLY A 9 -0.13 -5.87 4.74
CA GLY A 9 -1.50 -6.15 4.35
C GLY A 9 -2.34 -6.82 5.44
N SER A 10 -3.62 -6.53 5.45
CA SER A 10 -4.68 -6.88 6.41
C SER A 10 -4.89 -8.38 6.69
N GLU A 11 -3.96 -9.25 6.35
CA GLU A 11 -4.01 -10.70 6.55
C GLU A 11 -2.98 -11.25 7.55
N MET A 12 -2.30 -10.41 8.32
CA MET A 12 -1.48 -10.93 9.42
C MET A 12 -2.38 -11.32 10.60
N CYS A 13 -3.10 -12.44 10.42
CA CYS A 13 -3.77 -13.15 11.49
C CYS A 13 -2.77 -13.51 12.58
N ILE A 14 -3.23 -13.58 13.84
CA ILE A 14 -2.46 -14.03 15.03
C ILE A 14 -1.66 -15.32 14.76
N ARG A 15 -2.13 -16.15 13.85
CA ARG A 15 -1.48 -17.40 13.39
C ARG A 15 -0.17 -17.15 12.62
N ASP A 16 -0.06 -16.05 11.90
CA ASP A 16 1.16 -15.70 11.13
C ASP A 16 2.24 -15.12 12.05
N ARG A 17 1.84 -14.54 13.19
CA ARG A 17 2.77 -14.14 14.26
C ARG A 17 3.52 -15.34 14.85
N GLU A 18 2.86 -16.49 15.04
CA GLU A 18 3.51 -17.70 15.54
C GLU A 18 4.46 -18.35 14.51
N ILE A 19 4.22 -18.13 13.21
CA ILE A 19 5.10 -18.61 12.14
C ILE A 19 6.34 -17.72 11.99
N MET A 20 6.20 -16.41 12.20
CA MET A 20 7.31 -15.45 12.15
C MET A 20 8.33 -15.67 13.29
N PHE A 21 7.87 -16.06 14.46
CA PHE A 21 8.73 -16.30 15.64
C PHE A 21 8.63 -17.76 16.06
N LYS A 22 9.48 -18.62 15.50
CA LYS A 22 9.66 -20.03 15.93
C LYS A 22 10.08 -20.18 17.40
N LYS A 23 10.33 -19.08 18.11
CA LYS A 23 10.58 -19.03 19.56
C LYS A 23 9.59 -18.02 20.14
N GLY A 24 8.57 -18.51 20.84
CA GLY A 24 7.50 -17.72 21.48
C GLY A 24 7.97 -16.82 22.63
N VAL A 25 8.94 -15.95 22.37
CA VAL A 25 9.39 -14.91 23.28
C VAL A 25 9.47 -13.63 22.42
N VAL A 26 8.58 -12.68 22.66
CA VAL A 26 8.81 -11.30 22.26
C VAL A 26 9.99 -10.85 23.14
N PRO A 27 11.19 -10.56 22.57
CA PRO A 27 12.31 -10.12 23.38
C PRO A 27 11.95 -8.82 24.06
N SER A 28 12.27 -8.70 25.35
CA SER A 28 12.20 -7.42 26.09
C SER A 28 13.25 -6.41 25.61
N GLN A 29 14.13 -6.81 24.71
CA GLN A 29 15.09 -6.01 23.94
C GLN A 29 14.67 -6.03 22.47
N GLY A 30 14.90 -4.93 21.72
CA GLY A 30 14.61 -4.82 20.31
C GLY A 30 15.19 -5.94 19.46
N LEU A 31 14.64 -6.18 18.28
CA LEU A 31 15.13 -7.17 17.32
C LEU A 31 16.43 -6.68 16.67
N ARG A 32 17.32 -7.60 16.29
CA ARG A 32 18.47 -7.34 15.41
C ARG A 32 18.05 -7.53 13.96
N ILE A 33 17.99 -6.43 13.21
CA ILE A 33 17.43 -6.38 11.86
C ILE A 33 18.50 -5.97 10.84
N ILE A 34 18.66 -6.76 9.79
CA ILE A 34 19.51 -6.39 8.66
C ILE A 34 18.61 -5.88 7.53
N ILE A 35 18.87 -4.65 7.05
CA ILE A 35 18.16 -4.06 5.91
C ILE A 35 19.14 -4.01 4.71
N VAL A 36 18.80 -4.70 3.62
CA VAL A 36 19.58 -4.68 2.37
C VAL A 36 18.91 -3.75 1.37
N GLY A 37 19.57 -2.64 1.09
CA GLY A 37 19.09 -1.58 0.19
C GLY A 37 18.76 -0.28 0.94
N CYS A 38 19.52 0.78 0.63
CA CYS A 38 19.43 2.11 1.22
C CYS A 38 18.71 3.12 0.30
N GLY A 39 17.66 2.65 -0.43
CA GLY A 39 16.76 3.50 -1.21
C GLY A 39 15.70 4.18 -0.35
N LYS A 40 14.67 4.80 -0.98
CA LYS A 40 13.54 5.43 -0.26
C LYS A 40 12.92 4.47 0.77
N VAL A 41 12.54 3.26 0.37
CA VAL A 41 11.92 2.26 1.25
C VAL A 41 12.86 1.85 2.39
N GLY A 42 14.15 1.56 2.10
CA GLY A 42 15.12 1.18 3.12
C GLY A 42 15.32 2.28 4.17
N ARG A 43 15.42 3.54 3.77
CA ARG A 43 15.51 4.69 4.71
C ARG A 43 14.29 4.82 5.59
N THR A 44 13.08 4.70 5.02
CA THR A 44 11.84 4.73 5.79
C THR A 44 11.78 3.60 6.81
N LEU A 45 12.22 2.38 6.43
CA LEU A 45 12.29 1.26 7.36
C LEU A 45 13.28 1.51 8.50
N VAL A 46 14.49 2.05 8.20
CA VAL A 46 15.47 2.43 9.22
C VAL A 46 14.87 3.43 10.20
N GLU A 47 14.19 4.46 9.69
CA GLU A 47 13.56 5.49 10.52
C GLU A 47 12.47 4.91 11.43
N GLN A 48 11.56 4.14 10.89
CA GLN A 48 10.41 3.63 11.65
C GLN A 48 10.82 2.55 12.65
N LEU A 49 11.59 1.55 12.20
CA LEU A 49 12.04 0.46 13.07
C LEU A 49 13.04 0.94 14.13
N GLY A 50 13.86 1.96 13.82
CA GLY A 50 14.74 2.59 14.80
C GLY A 50 13.98 3.28 15.92
N LYS A 51 12.85 3.96 15.61
CA LYS A 51 11.95 4.55 16.63
C LYS A 51 11.32 3.51 17.55
N GLU A 52 11.16 2.29 17.06
CA GLU A 52 10.64 1.15 17.86
C GLU A 52 11.72 0.48 18.72
N GLY A 53 12.95 0.97 18.68
CA GLY A 53 14.06 0.49 19.52
C GLY A 53 14.70 -0.81 19.03
N HIS A 54 14.66 -1.08 17.73
CA HIS A 54 15.35 -2.20 17.10
C HIS A 54 16.82 -1.85 16.78
N ASP A 55 17.70 -2.86 16.85
CA ASP A 55 19.10 -2.75 16.44
C ASP A 55 19.22 -3.01 14.93
N ILE A 56 19.65 -2.00 14.16
CA ILE A 56 19.58 -2.03 12.70
C ILE A 56 20.97 -1.98 12.09
N THR A 57 21.25 -2.95 11.22
CA THR A 57 22.40 -2.91 10.29
C THR A 57 21.88 -2.70 8.88
N ILE A 58 22.41 -1.69 8.18
CA ILE A 58 22.04 -1.40 6.79
C ILE A 58 23.16 -1.76 5.82
N VAL A 59 22.81 -2.43 4.71
CA VAL A 59 23.75 -2.87 3.67
C VAL A 59 23.36 -2.27 2.34
N ASP A 60 24.27 -1.57 1.66
CA ASP A 60 24.10 -1.07 0.28
C ASP A 60 25.44 -1.02 -0.45
N LYS A 61 25.42 -1.12 -1.78
CA LYS A 61 26.61 -0.94 -2.62
C LYS A 61 27.08 0.51 -2.68
N ASN A 62 26.17 1.46 -2.44
CA ASN A 62 26.45 2.89 -2.52
C ASN A 62 26.91 3.44 -1.17
N ARG A 63 28.21 3.79 -1.10
CA ARG A 63 28.85 4.34 0.09
C ARG A 63 28.20 5.65 0.58
N GLU A 64 27.83 6.53 -0.36
CA GLU A 64 27.25 7.84 0.00
C GLU A 64 25.88 7.67 0.68
N ARG A 65 25.05 6.77 0.17
CA ARG A 65 23.74 6.46 0.78
C ARG A 65 23.90 5.88 2.19
N ILE A 66 24.84 4.96 2.38
CA ILE A 66 25.15 4.41 3.70
C ILE A 66 25.60 5.53 4.64
N SER A 67 26.55 6.36 4.23
CA SER A 67 27.05 7.47 5.05
C SER A 67 25.93 8.45 5.44
N GLN A 68 25.05 8.81 4.50
CA GLN A 68 23.91 9.70 4.79
C GLN A 68 22.98 9.12 5.85
N VAL A 69 22.62 7.83 5.73
CA VAL A 69 21.70 7.19 6.66
C VAL A 69 22.32 6.98 8.03
N SER A 70 23.57 6.49 8.08
CA SER A 70 24.27 6.29 9.36
C SER A 70 24.58 7.59 10.09
N ASN A 71 24.69 8.73 9.39
CA ASN A 71 24.86 10.04 10.03
C ASN A 71 23.56 10.62 10.61
N ILE A 72 22.40 10.22 10.09
CA ILE A 72 21.10 10.70 10.54
C ILE A 72 20.52 9.81 11.63
N TYR A 73 20.69 8.50 11.46
CA TYR A 73 20.15 7.48 12.36
C TYR A 73 21.32 6.71 12.99
N ASP A 74 21.18 6.36 14.26
CA ASP A 74 22.19 5.56 14.98
C ASP A 74 22.13 4.09 14.53
N VAL A 75 22.65 3.81 13.33
CA VAL A 75 22.62 2.49 12.71
C VAL A 75 23.97 2.11 12.12
N MET A 76 24.28 0.82 12.18
CA MET A 76 25.50 0.26 11.58
C MET A 76 25.36 0.22 10.06
N GLY A 77 26.33 0.78 9.33
CA GLY A 77 26.33 0.81 7.86
C GLY A 77 27.44 -0.03 7.26
N ILE A 78 27.11 -0.94 6.35
CA ILE A 78 28.06 -1.78 5.63
C ILE A 78 27.94 -1.55 4.13
N VAL A 79 29.08 -1.23 3.49
CA VAL A 79 29.15 -1.00 2.04
C VAL A 79 29.48 -2.32 1.34
N GLY A 80 28.51 -2.88 0.62
CA GLY A 80 28.74 -4.14 -0.08
C GLY A 80 27.53 -4.69 -0.82
N ASN A 81 27.75 -5.83 -1.46
CA ASN A 81 26.67 -6.56 -2.12
C ASN A 81 25.94 -7.45 -1.12
N GLY A 82 24.66 -7.19 -0.85
CA GLY A 82 23.84 -7.97 0.07
C GLY A 82 23.67 -9.45 -0.29
N ALA A 83 23.96 -9.86 -1.53
CA ALA A 83 24.02 -11.27 -1.91
C ALA A 83 25.40 -11.92 -1.66
N SER A 84 26.33 -11.21 -1.06
CA SER A 84 27.61 -11.79 -0.65
C SER A 84 27.51 -12.32 0.76
N TYR A 85 27.76 -13.60 0.94
CA TYR A 85 27.80 -14.25 2.26
C TYR A 85 28.74 -13.53 3.23
N LYS A 86 29.94 -13.14 2.74
CA LYS A 86 30.91 -12.40 3.55
C LYS A 86 30.35 -11.07 4.06
N ILE A 87 29.64 -10.33 3.21
CA ILE A 87 29.02 -9.06 3.60
C ILE A 87 27.89 -9.30 4.59
N LEU A 88 27.08 -10.35 4.42
CA LEU A 88 26.07 -10.71 5.39
C LEU A 88 26.64 -11.15 6.73
N GLN A 89 27.79 -11.82 6.74
CA GLN A 89 28.51 -12.14 7.98
C GLN A 89 29.02 -10.87 8.70
N GLU A 90 29.62 -9.94 7.95
CA GLU A 90 30.01 -8.64 8.49
C GLU A 90 28.80 -7.85 9.03
N ALA A 91 27.60 -8.05 8.44
CA ALA A 91 26.34 -7.48 8.92
C ALA A 91 25.72 -8.20 10.13
N GLY A 92 26.33 -9.29 10.58
CA GLY A 92 25.86 -10.04 11.76
C GLY A 92 24.73 -11.01 11.48
N ILE A 93 24.67 -11.62 10.28
CA ILE A 93 23.60 -12.54 9.88
C ILE A 93 23.43 -13.75 10.80
N ASP A 94 24.52 -14.21 11.41
CA ASP A 94 24.52 -15.36 12.29
C ASP A 94 23.67 -15.14 13.56
N ASP A 95 23.53 -13.89 13.96
CA ASP A 95 22.82 -13.45 15.14
C ASP A 95 21.56 -12.62 14.84
N ALA A 96 21.27 -12.34 13.58
CA ALA A 96 20.11 -11.54 13.19
C ALA A 96 18.79 -12.28 13.42
N ASP A 97 17.76 -11.54 13.85
CA ASP A 97 16.41 -12.05 13.99
C ASP A 97 15.64 -11.93 12.66
N LEU A 98 15.95 -10.88 11.87
CA LEU A 98 15.23 -10.57 10.66
C LEU A 98 16.17 -9.96 9.61
N ILE A 99 15.99 -10.36 8.35
CA ILE A 99 16.55 -9.66 7.19
C ILE A 99 15.42 -9.11 6.31
N ILE A 100 15.56 -7.86 5.84
CA ILE A 100 14.61 -7.21 4.93
C ILE A 100 15.37 -6.75 3.70
N ALA A 101 15.13 -7.37 2.54
CA ALA A 101 15.78 -7.00 1.29
C ALA A 101 14.86 -6.14 0.42
N VAL A 102 15.25 -4.86 0.21
CA VAL A 102 14.47 -3.82 -0.49
C VAL A 102 15.29 -3.06 -1.53
N THR A 103 16.19 -3.76 -2.21
CA THR A 103 17.03 -3.18 -3.28
C THR A 103 16.22 -2.89 -4.55
N GLY A 104 16.86 -2.36 -5.57
CA GLY A 104 16.24 -2.11 -6.88
C GLY A 104 15.95 -3.37 -7.72
N SER A 105 16.53 -4.54 -7.39
CA SER A 105 16.34 -5.81 -8.13
C SER A 105 15.61 -6.83 -7.27
N ASP A 106 14.54 -7.39 -7.83
CA ASP A 106 13.71 -8.41 -7.17
C ASP A 106 14.51 -9.72 -7.01
N GLU A 107 15.31 -10.10 -8.02
CA GLU A 107 16.17 -11.28 -7.99
C GLU A 107 17.23 -11.16 -6.88
N LEU A 108 17.83 -9.96 -6.74
CA LEU A 108 18.81 -9.71 -5.68
C LEU A 108 18.13 -9.79 -4.30
N ASN A 109 16.92 -9.26 -4.15
CA ASN A 109 16.18 -9.35 -2.91
C ASN A 109 15.87 -10.80 -2.52
N LEU A 110 15.39 -11.60 -3.48
CA LEU A 110 15.12 -13.02 -3.27
C LEU A 110 16.42 -13.78 -2.94
N LEU A 111 17.51 -13.50 -3.65
CA LEU A 111 18.80 -14.16 -3.40
C LEU A 111 19.37 -13.83 -2.03
N CYS A 112 19.36 -12.54 -1.62
CA CYS A 112 19.80 -12.13 -0.28
C CYS A 112 19.04 -12.86 0.82
N CYS A 113 17.70 -12.88 0.69
CA CYS A 113 16.84 -13.55 1.66
C CYS A 113 17.05 -15.07 1.68
N THR A 114 17.22 -15.71 0.52
CA THR A 114 17.49 -17.14 0.44
C THR A 114 18.82 -17.50 1.12
N ILE A 115 19.89 -16.74 0.88
CA ILE A 115 21.19 -16.95 1.55
C ILE A 115 21.00 -16.80 3.06
N ALA A 116 20.30 -15.74 3.50
CA ALA A 116 20.10 -15.47 4.92
C ALA A 116 19.31 -16.60 5.63
N THR A 117 18.27 -17.14 5.01
CA THR A 117 17.48 -18.24 5.58
C THR A 117 18.28 -19.56 5.67
N GLN A 118 19.24 -19.76 4.74
CA GLN A 118 20.08 -20.97 4.75
C GLN A 118 21.24 -20.89 5.73
N VAL A 119 21.75 -19.70 6.00
CA VAL A 119 22.94 -19.47 6.83
C VAL A 119 22.58 -19.01 8.24
N GLY A 120 21.80 -17.93 8.34
CA GLY A 120 21.52 -17.24 9.60
C GLY A 120 20.33 -17.78 10.37
N ASN A 121 19.51 -18.67 9.80
CA ASN A 121 18.26 -19.14 10.41
C ASN A 121 17.34 -18.00 10.92
N CYS A 122 17.45 -16.80 10.33
CA CYS A 122 16.60 -15.63 10.60
C CYS A 122 15.35 -15.61 9.73
N ALA A 123 14.33 -14.86 10.15
CA ALA A 123 13.21 -14.55 9.30
C ALA A 123 13.64 -13.66 8.12
N ALA A 124 13.06 -13.85 6.94
CA ALA A 124 13.45 -13.08 5.76
C ALA A 124 12.24 -12.49 5.03
N ILE A 125 12.34 -11.19 4.72
CA ILE A 125 11.31 -10.43 3.98
C ILE A 125 11.95 -9.91 2.69
N ALA A 126 11.38 -10.28 1.54
CA ALA A 126 11.85 -9.83 0.24
C ALA A 126 10.85 -8.88 -0.43
N ARG A 127 11.32 -7.76 -0.97
CA ARG A 127 10.53 -6.90 -1.86
C ARG A 127 10.57 -7.46 -3.27
N VAL A 128 9.38 -7.73 -3.83
CA VAL A 128 9.21 -8.26 -5.18
C VAL A 128 8.11 -7.47 -5.89
N ARG A 129 8.47 -6.77 -6.97
CA ARG A 129 7.61 -5.81 -7.67
C ARG A 129 7.26 -6.22 -9.09
N THR A 130 8.07 -7.10 -9.70
CA THR A 130 7.87 -7.57 -11.07
C THR A 130 6.58 -8.37 -11.14
N PRO A 131 5.68 -8.09 -12.11
CA PRO A 131 4.36 -8.72 -12.17
C PRO A 131 4.38 -10.24 -12.20
N GLU A 132 5.32 -10.83 -12.93
CA GLU A 132 5.48 -12.28 -13.05
C GLU A 132 5.78 -12.92 -11.68
N TYR A 133 6.77 -12.38 -10.96
CA TYR A 133 7.12 -12.89 -9.63
C TYR A 133 6.04 -12.61 -8.60
N SER A 134 5.36 -11.46 -8.71
CA SER A 134 4.30 -11.08 -7.79
C SER A 134 3.09 -12.02 -7.89
N GLN A 135 2.77 -12.54 -9.07
CA GLN A 135 1.73 -13.56 -9.25
C GLN A 135 2.11 -14.91 -8.61
N GLU A 136 3.40 -15.22 -8.56
CA GLU A 136 3.94 -16.44 -7.97
C GLU A 136 4.46 -16.25 -6.53
N ALA A 137 4.16 -15.12 -5.89
CA ALA A 137 4.72 -14.74 -4.59
C ALA A 137 4.54 -15.81 -3.51
N LYS A 138 3.37 -16.48 -3.46
CA LYS A 138 3.12 -17.58 -2.53
C LYS A 138 4.05 -18.77 -2.78
N TYR A 139 4.21 -19.16 -4.04
CA TYR A 139 5.10 -20.28 -4.42
C TYR A 139 6.56 -19.94 -4.08
N LEU A 140 7.02 -18.72 -4.45
CA LEU A 140 8.38 -18.28 -4.17
C LEU A 140 8.64 -18.22 -2.65
N ARG A 141 7.71 -17.64 -1.88
CA ARG A 141 7.81 -17.59 -0.42
C ARG A 141 7.99 -18.99 0.17
N ASP A 142 7.11 -19.91 -0.18
CA ASP A 142 7.09 -21.25 0.40
C ASP A 142 8.31 -22.08 -0.02
N LYS A 143 8.79 -21.93 -1.26
CA LYS A 143 9.96 -22.67 -1.79
C LYS A 143 11.29 -22.13 -1.34
N LEU A 144 11.40 -20.79 -1.17
CA LEU A 144 12.62 -20.15 -0.71
C LEU A 144 12.69 -20.00 0.82
N GLY A 145 11.67 -20.43 1.54
CA GLY A 145 11.61 -20.36 3.00
C GLY A 145 11.51 -18.94 3.55
N LEU A 146 10.89 -18.03 2.78
CA LEU A 146 10.73 -16.64 3.19
C LEU A 146 9.55 -16.49 4.16
N ALA A 147 9.68 -15.60 5.13
CA ALA A 147 8.59 -15.23 6.03
C ALA A 147 7.53 -14.43 5.29
N LEU A 148 7.94 -13.48 4.44
CA LEU A 148 7.03 -12.61 3.71
C LEU A 148 7.66 -12.14 2.38
N ILE A 149 6.80 -11.94 1.38
CA ILE A 149 7.10 -11.18 0.16
C ILE A 149 6.21 -9.94 0.16
N ILE A 150 6.80 -8.76 -0.02
CA ILE A 150 6.10 -7.47 -0.06
C ILE A 150 6.18 -6.84 -1.44
N ASN A 151 5.09 -6.17 -1.86
CA ASN A 151 5.03 -5.38 -3.08
C ASN A 151 4.37 -4.02 -2.77
N PRO A 152 5.16 -3.03 -2.31
CA PRO A 152 4.62 -1.71 -1.95
C PRO A 152 3.91 -1.00 -3.10
N GLU A 153 4.35 -1.22 -4.34
CA GLU A 153 3.74 -0.62 -5.53
C GLU A 153 2.34 -1.18 -5.80
N LEU A 154 2.13 -2.47 -5.57
CA LEU A 154 0.82 -3.11 -5.67
C LEU A 154 -0.11 -2.63 -4.56
N GLU A 155 0.36 -2.58 -3.31
CA GLU A 155 -0.45 -2.11 -2.18
C GLU A 155 -0.88 -0.65 -2.37
N ALA A 156 0.06 0.23 -2.79
CA ALA A 156 -0.27 1.62 -3.11
C ALA A 156 -1.29 1.71 -4.25
N ALA A 157 -1.17 0.87 -5.28
CA ALA A 157 -2.13 0.83 -6.38
C ALA A 157 -3.52 0.37 -5.94
N ILE A 158 -3.60 -0.59 -5.03
CA ILE A 158 -4.87 -1.06 -4.44
C ILE A 158 -5.54 0.09 -3.67
N GLU A 159 -4.80 0.80 -2.83
CA GLU A 159 -5.32 1.94 -2.06
C GLU A 159 -5.77 3.09 -2.97
N MET A 160 -4.97 3.47 -3.97
CA MET A 160 -5.37 4.47 -4.96
C MET A 160 -6.65 4.04 -5.69
N ALA A 161 -6.76 2.78 -6.09
CA ALA A 161 -7.96 2.27 -6.76
C ALA A 161 -9.19 2.25 -5.84
N HIS A 162 -9.02 2.08 -4.53
CA HIS A 162 -10.10 2.22 -3.55
C HIS A 162 -10.59 3.67 -3.46
N ILE A 163 -9.67 4.63 -3.34
CA ILE A 163 -10.00 6.07 -3.31
C ILE A 163 -10.78 6.47 -4.57
N LEU A 164 -10.35 6.03 -5.75
CA LEU A 164 -11.01 6.34 -7.01
C LEU A 164 -12.37 5.65 -7.18
N HIS A 165 -12.59 4.54 -6.49
CA HIS A 165 -13.86 3.80 -6.55
C HIS A 165 -14.90 4.33 -5.55
N LEU A 166 -14.47 4.82 -4.38
CA LEU A 166 -15.33 5.35 -3.32
C LEU A 166 -14.75 6.66 -2.74
N PRO A 167 -14.82 7.78 -3.51
CA PRO A 167 -14.16 9.02 -3.09
C PRO A 167 -14.70 9.62 -1.79
N SER A 168 -15.93 9.25 -1.40
CA SER A 168 -16.62 9.77 -0.21
C SER A 168 -16.31 8.97 1.06
N SER A 169 -15.56 7.88 0.99
CA SER A 169 -15.20 7.10 2.16
C SER A 169 -13.83 7.51 2.69
N LEU A 170 -13.71 7.65 4.00
CA LEU A 170 -12.45 8.00 4.66
C LEU A 170 -11.44 6.85 4.60
N GLU A 171 -11.91 5.63 4.87
CA GLU A 171 -11.09 4.42 4.87
C GLU A 171 -11.92 3.21 4.47
N VAL A 172 -11.34 2.31 3.68
CA VAL A 172 -11.94 0.99 3.35
C VAL A 172 -10.92 -0.09 3.66
N THR A 173 -11.27 -0.99 4.57
CA THR A 173 -10.45 -2.18 4.87
C THR A 173 -11.22 -3.44 4.47
N ASN A 174 -10.62 -4.28 3.63
CA ASN A 174 -11.24 -5.52 3.21
C ASN A 174 -10.96 -6.65 4.21
N PHE A 175 -11.99 -7.47 4.50
CA PHE A 175 -11.91 -8.66 5.33
C PHE A 175 -12.41 -9.89 4.57
N ALA A 176 -12.10 -11.07 5.10
CA ALA A 176 -12.59 -12.35 4.58
C ALA A 176 -12.38 -12.50 3.06
N HIS A 177 -11.16 -12.25 2.58
CA HIS A 177 -10.81 -12.31 1.16
C HIS A 177 -11.65 -11.36 0.28
N GLY A 178 -12.00 -10.18 0.79
CA GLY A 178 -12.76 -9.17 0.07
C GLY A 178 -14.29 -9.37 0.10
N GLN A 179 -14.79 -10.32 0.85
CA GLN A 179 -16.25 -10.55 1.00
C GLN A 179 -16.92 -9.52 1.90
N ALA A 180 -16.22 -9.01 2.90
CA ALA A 180 -16.68 -7.96 3.79
C ALA A 180 -15.74 -6.76 3.78
N GLN A 181 -16.30 -5.57 3.96
CA GLN A 181 -15.57 -4.31 4.02
C GLN A 181 -15.90 -3.60 5.33
N LEU A 182 -14.86 -3.13 6.05
CA LEU A 182 -14.99 -2.12 7.09
C LEU A 182 -14.80 -0.76 6.44
N ILE A 183 -15.77 0.10 6.59
CA ILE A 183 -15.76 1.44 6.00
C ILE A 183 -15.91 2.46 7.11
N LYS A 184 -15.05 3.48 7.04
CA LYS A 184 -15.13 4.66 7.88
C LYS A 184 -15.67 5.82 7.03
N TYR A 185 -16.81 6.39 7.42
CA TYR A 185 -17.53 7.42 6.68
C TYR A 185 -17.90 8.57 7.60
N GLU A 186 -17.52 9.79 7.23
CA GLU A 186 -17.92 11.01 7.93
C GLU A 186 -19.24 11.54 7.39
N ILE A 187 -20.19 11.84 8.28
CA ILE A 187 -21.50 12.37 7.92
C ILE A 187 -21.34 13.85 7.51
N PRO A 188 -21.53 14.18 6.21
CA PRO A 188 -21.41 15.56 5.76
C PRO A 188 -22.60 16.41 6.21
N GLU A 189 -22.44 17.74 6.13
CA GLU A 189 -23.52 18.67 6.34
C GLU A 189 -24.64 18.46 5.31
N GLY A 190 -25.90 18.46 5.77
CA GLY A 190 -27.06 18.22 4.92
C GLY A 190 -27.33 16.76 4.58
N SER A 191 -26.60 15.82 5.20
CA SER A 191 -26.86 14.39 5.06
C SER A 191 -28.22 14.01 5.64
N ILE A 192 -28.94 13.10 4.98
CA ILE A 192 -30.19 12.52 5.51
C ILE A 192 -29.96 11.67 6.77
N LEU A 193 -28.71 11.33 7.08
CA LEU A 193 -28.34 10.62 8.32
C LEU A 193 -28.35 11.53 9.55
N ASP A 194 -28.24 12.86 9.37
CA ASP A 194 -28.26 13.81 10.49
C ASP A 194 -29.62 13.78 11.19
N GLY A 195 -29.61 13.54 12.49
CA GLY A 195 -30.81 13.37 13.29
C GLY A 195 -31.50 11.98 13.23
N THR A 196 -30.91 11.04 12.46
CA THR A 196 -31.46 9.69 12.31
C THR A 196 -31.01 8.77 13.47
N LYS A 197 -31.92 7.97 14.03
CA LYS A 197 -31.54 6.92 14.99
C LYS A 197 -31.00 5.69 14.28
N LEU A 198 -30.03 5.01 14.90
CA LEU A 198 -29.45 3.81 14.31
C LEU A 198 -30.44 2.68 14.06
N MET A 199 -31.42 2.49 14.96
CA MET A 199 -32.50 1.50 14.78
C MET A 199 -33.35 1.74 13.53
N ASP A 200 -33.41 2.99 13.05
CA ASP A 200 -34.20 3.37 11.89
C ASP A 200 -33.44 3.18 10.56
N LEU A 201 -32.09 2.95 10.59
CA LEU A 201 -31.28 2.79 9.38
C LEU A 201 -31.73 1.57 8.56
N GLY A 202 -31.98 0.44 9.19
CA GLY A 202 -32.42 -0.77 8.52
C GLY A 202 -33.80 -0.62 7.86
N THR A 203 -34.74 0.06 8.53
CA THR A 203 -36.13 0.21 8.08
C THR A 203 -36.32 1.37 7.10
N ARG A 204 -35.69 2.51 7.35
CA ARG A 204 -35.85 3.73 6.53
C ARG A 204 -34.90 3.79 5.36
N HIS A 205 -33.65 3.30 5.54
CA HIS A 205 -32.58 3.45 4.54
C HIS A 205 -32.13 2.12 3.94
N HIS A 206 -32.88 1.02 4.20
CA HIS A 206 -32.56 -0.33 3.69
C HIS A 206 -31.11 -0.73 3.90
N ALA A 207 -30.52 -0.25 5.03
CA ALA A 207 -29.12 -0.45 5.35
C ALA A 207 -28.91 -1.89 5.85
N ASN A 208 -28.35 -2.74 5.00
CA ASN A 208 -27.89 -4.08 5.38
C ASN A 208 -26.41 -4.03 5.74
N ILE A 209 -26.08 -3.17 6.70
CA ILE A 209 -24.74 -2.92 7.23
C ILE A 209 -24.77 -3.00 8.75
N LEU A 210 -23.64 -3.33 9.36
CA LEU A 210 -23.46 -3.35 10.80
C LEU A 210 -22.58 -2.18 11.24
N ILE A 211 -23.15 -1.21 11.96
CA ILE A 211 -22.36 -0.13 12.56
C ILE A 211 -21.68 -0.68 13.80
N GLY A 212 -20.34 -0.67 13.80
CA GLY A 212 -19.51 -1.15 14.89
C GLY A 212 -19.09 -0.05 15.86
N ALA A 213 -18.86 1.18 15.36
CA ALA A 213 -18.44 2.31 16.17
C ALA A 213 -18.85 3.65 15.54
N VAL A 214 -19.00 4.66 16.38
CA VAL A 214 -19.18 6.05 16.00
C VAL A 214 -18.13 6.88 16.74
N GLU A 215 -17.34 7.68 16.00
CA GLU A 215 -16.40 8.64 16.55
C GLU A 215 -17.04 10.04 16.45
N ARG A 216 -17.15 10.73 17.58
CA ARG A 216 -17.67 12.09 17.71
C ARG A 216 -16.74 12.86 18.66
N ASP A 217 -16.25 14.03 18.25
CA ASP A 217 -15.38 14.88 19.07
C ASP A 217 -14.17 14.11 19.67
N ASP A 218 -13.53 13.27 18.84
CA ASP A 218 -12.43 12.35 19.20
C ASP A 218 -12.78 11.25 20.23
N GLU A 219 -14.05 11.12 20.62
CA GLU A 219 -14.51 10.00 21.43
C GLU A 219 -15.13 8.89 20.57
N VAL A 220 -14.65 7.65 20.78
CA VAL A 220 -15.16 6.47 20.07
C VAL A 220 -16.19 5.74 20.97
N THR A 221 -17.41 5.61 20.47
CA THR A 221 -18.52 4.94 21.15
C THR A 221 -19.00 3.74 20.35
N ILE A 222 -19.32 2.63 21.03
CA ILE A 222 -20.11 1.53 20.45
C ILE A 222 -21.58 1.91 20.62
N PRO A 223 -22.26 2.28 19.51
CA PRO A 223 -23.58 2.87 19.63
C PRO A 223 -24.69 1.83 19.87
N SER A 224 -25.69 2.21 20.65
CA SER A 224 -26.97 1.46 20.80
C SER A 224 -27.97 1.87 19.70
N GLY A 225 -29.06 1.12 19.56
CA GLY A 225 -30.07 1.38 18.51
C GLY A 225 -30.75 2.75 18.60
N ASP A 226 -30.80 3.35 19.78
CA ASP A 226 -31.37 4.69 20.05
C ASP A 226 -30.35 5.83 19.86
N PHE A 227 -29.10 5.52 19.54
CA PHE A 227 -28.08 6.52 19.26
C PHE A 227 -28.48 7.36 18.04
N VAL A 228 -28.46 8.70 18.24
CA VAL A 228 -28.80 9.67 17.19
C VAL A 228 -27.55 10.15 16.49
N LEU A 229 -27.46 9.89 15.19
CA LEU A 229 -26.40 10.34 14.32
C LEU A 229 -26.43 11.86 14.13
N ARG A 230 -25.26 12.47 13.97
CA ARG A 230 -25.11 13.91 13.71
C ARG A 230 -24.08 14.16 12.61
N LYS A 231 -24.18 15.33 12.00
CA LYS A 231 -23.13 15.81 11.09
C LYS A 231 -21.77 15.80 11.79
N GLY A 232 -20.72 15.42 11.08
CA GLY A 232 -19.35 15.29 11.60
C GLY A 232 -19.06 13.98 12.32
N ASP A 233 -20.08 13.14 12.61
CA ASP A 233 -19.83 11.81 13.13
C ASP A 233 -19.09 10.96 12.09
N LYS A 234 -18.04 10.23 12.52
CA LYS A 234 -17.35 9.25 11.70
C LYS A 234 -17.88 7.86 12.03
N LEU A 235 -18.62 7.29 11.10
CA LEU A 235 -19.22 5.96 11.23
C LEU A 235 -18.22 4.89 10.81
N SER A 236 -17.94 3.91 11.67
CA SER A 236 -17.24 2.69 11.31
C SER A 236 -18.24 1.55 11.17
N PHE A 237 -18.43 1.02 9.97
CA PHE A 237 -19.41 -0.04 9.72
C PHE A 237 -18.85 -1.15 8.84
N VAL A 238 -19.43 -2.34 8.99
CA VAL A 238 -19.10 -3.53 8.21
C VAL A 238 -20.28 -3.90 7.33
N GLY A 239 -20.01 -4.22 6.08
CA GLY A 239 -21.01 -4.69 5.13
C GLY A 239 -20.38 -5.44 3.97
N GLU A 240 -21.21 -6.23 3.27
CA GLU A 240 -20.83 -6.76 1.97
C GLU A 240 -20.75 -5.61 0.95
N ARG A 241 -19.86 -5.72 -0.03
CA ARG A 241 -19.65 -4.69 -1.05
C ARG A 241 -20.92 -4.24 -1.75
N ARG A 242 -21.84 -5.17 -2.02
CA ARG A 242 -23.15 -4.86 -2.62
C ARG A 242 -24.00 -4.00 -1.69
N HIS A 243 -24.16 -4.39 -0.44
CA HIS A 243 -24.96 -3.70 0.56
C HIS A 243 -24.40 -2.32 0.89
N THR A 244 -23.09 -2.20 0.95
CA THR A 244 -22.42 -0.90 1.11
C THR A 244 -22.75 0.08 -0.02
N LYS A 245 -22.71 -0.41 -1.27
CA LYS A 245 -23.07 0.42 -2.44
C LYS A 245 -24.54 0.83 -2.42
N GLU A 246 -25.44 -0.09 -2.07
CA GLU A 246 -26.87 0.18 -1.91
C GLU A 246 -27.11 1.22 -0.82
N PHE A 247 -26.45 1.09 0.34
CA PHE A 247 -26.54 2.05 1.44
C PHE A 247 -26.09 3.46 1.01
N PHE A 248 -24.92 3.61 0.41
CA PHE A 248 -24.43 4.90 -0.07
C PHE A 248 -25.35 5.53 -1.11
N SER A 249 -25.90 4.73 -2.02
CA SER A 249 -26.89 5.21 -3.00
C SER A 249 -28.15 5.76 -2.32
N HIS A 250 -28.65 5.10 -1.26
CA HIS A 250 -29.86 5.53 -0.52
C HIS A 250 -29.62 6.82 0.27
N ILE A 251 -28.44 7.01 0.84
CA ILE A 251 -28.11 8.24 1.58
C ILE A 251 -27.69 9.40 0.68
N GLY A 252 -27.82 9.23 -0.65
CA GLY A 252 -27.50 10.27 -1.63
C GLY A 252 -26.00 10.53 -1.78
N VAL A 253 -25.15 9.67 -1.21
CA VAL A 253 -23.72 9.75 -1.43
C VAL A 253 -23.42 9.26 -2.84
N ASN A 254 -22.84 10.16 -3.62
CA ASN A 254 -22.51 9.89 -5.00
C ASN A 254 -21.38 8.83 -5.07
N THR A 255 -21.77 7.56 -5.14
CA THR A 255 -20.83 6.43 -5.33
C THR A 255 -20.41 6.31 -6.80
N HIS A 256 -20.46 7.42 -7.56
CA HIS A 256 -19.96 7.38 -8.92
C HIS A 256 -18.46 7.13 -8.86
N SER A 257 -18.09 5.87 -9.00
CA SER A 257 -16.72 5.53 -9.38
C SER A 257 -16.36 6.34 -10.62
N VAL A 258 -15.17 6.85 -10.67
CA VAL A 258 -14.65 7.51 -11.87
C VAL A 258 -14.83 6.57 -13.06
N LYS A 259 -15.18 7.12 -14.23
CA LYS A 259 -15.37 6.33 -15.45
C LYS A 259 -14.12 6.27 -16.31
N ASN A 260 -13.25 7.27 -16.14
CA ASN A 260 -12.01 7.39 -16.87
C ASN A 260 -10.92 8.01 -15.98
N THR A 261 -9.71 7.56 -16.18
CA THR A 261 -8.51 7.97 -15.43
C THR A 261 -7.38 8.24 -16.42
N LEU A 262 -6.69 9.36 -16.25
CA LEU A 262 -5.44 9.68 -16.93
C LEU A 262 -4.29 9.51 -15.92
N ILE A 263 -3.34 8.63 -16.25
CA ILE A 263 -2.16 8.34 -15.44
C ILE A 263 -0.93 8.90 -16.15
N ILE A 264 -0.06 9.59 -15.43
CA ILE A 264 1.22 10.07 -15.95
C ILE A 264 2.36 9.23 -15.38
N GLY A 265 3.15 8.63 -16.26
CA GLY A 265 4.21 7.67 -15.95
C GLY A 265 3.74 6.22 -16.03
N GLY A 266 4.51 5.38 -16.69
CA GLY A 266 4.25 3.96 -16.95
C GLY A 266 5.01 3.01 -16.02
N GLY A 267 5.35 3.44 -14.80
CA GLY A 267 6.06 2.64 -13.82
C GLY A 267 5.27 1.42 -13.32
N LYS A 268 5.87 0.65 -12.39
CA LYS A 268 5.22 -0.55 -11.82
C LYS A 268 3.93 -0.19 -11.06
N ALA A 269 3.90 0.92 -10.32
CA ALA A 269 2.70 1.39 -9.62
C ALA A 269 1.56 1.72 -10.60
N ALA A 270 1.88 2.41 -11.72
CA ALA A 270 0.92 2.72 -12.78
C ALA A 270 0.35 1.45 -13.42
N TYR A 271 1.19 0.46 -13.70
CA TYR A 271 0.74 -0.86 -14.20
C TYR A 271 -0.28 -1.52 -13.26
N TYR A 272 0.07 -1.61 -11.97
CA TYR A 272 -0.82 -2.23 -10.98
C TYR A 272 -2.13 -1.44 -10.82
N LEU A 273 -2.04 -0.11 -10.77
CA LEU A 273 -3.22 0.76 -10.69
C LEU A 273 -4.11 0.58 -11.92
N ALA A 274 -3.55 0.64 -13.12
CA ALA A 274 -4.30 0.44 -14.37
C ALA A 274 -5.02 -0.91 -14.38
N LYS A 275 -4.35 -1.99 -13.98
CA LYS A 275 -4.94 -3.33 -13.88
C LYS A 275 -6.11 -3.37 -12.89
N GLN A 276 -5.98 -2.71 -11.72
CA GLN A 276 -7.05 -2.60 -10.73
C GLN A 276 -8.25 -1.79 -11.26
N LEU A 277 -8.01 -0.69 -11.97
CA LEU A 277 -9.05 0.17 -12.52
C LEU A 277 -9.80 -0.50 -13.68
N ILE A 278 -9.07 -1.11 -14.61
CA ILE A 278 -9.64 -1.84 -15.75
C ILE A 278 -10.54 -2.99 -15.26
N SER A 279 -10.10 -3.75 -14.26
CA SER A 279 -10.91 -4.84 -13.68
C SER A 279 -12.23 -4.36 -13.06
N ARG A 280 -12.33 -3.06 -12.76
CA ARG A 280 -13.54 -2.40 -12.24
C ARG A 280 -14.35 -1.68 -13.33
N GLY A 281 -13.95 -1.81 -14.61
CA GLY A 281 -14.62 -1.19 -15.76
C GLY A 281 -14.30 0.29 -15.95
N ILE A 282 -13.23 0.79 -15.33
CA ILE A 282 -12.75 2.18 -15.48
C ILE A 282 -11.83 2.25 -16.69
N LYS A 283 -12.06 3.19 -17.61
CA LYS A 283 -11.19 3.42 -18.76
C LYS A 283 -9.89 4.08 -18.31
N VAL A 284 -8.76 3.56 -18.75
CA VAL A 284 -7.44 4.05 -18.38
C VAL A 284 -6.66 4.52 -19.60
N LYS A 285 -6.10 5.73 -19.51
CA LYS A 285 -5.06 6.24 -20.38
C LYS A 285 -3.76 6.40 -19.59
N ILE A 286 -2.62 6.05 -20.17
CA ILE A 286 -1.29 6.23 -19.57
C ILE A 286 -0.42 7.01 -20.53
N ILE A 287 0.15 8.11 -20.08
CA ILE A 287 1.19 8.85 -20.81
C ILE A 287 2.55 8.46 -20.23
N GLU A 288 3.44 7.96 -21.08
CA GLU A 288 4.78 7.49 -20.72
C GLU A 288 5.80 8.01 -21.73
N ASN A 289 6.93 8.53 -21.24
CA ASN A 289 7.95 9.15 -22.09
C ASN A 289 8.88 8.12 -22.77
N SER A 290 9.06 6.94 -22.18
CA SER A 290 9.86 5.87 -22.77
C SER A 290 9.07 5.08 -23.79
N PHE A 291 9.49 5.12 -25.04
CA PHE A 291 8.86 4.36 -26.12
C PHE A 291 8.91 2.84 -25.85
N GLU A 292 10.05 2.34 -25.40
CA GLU A 292 10.23 0.93 -25.02
C GLU A 292 9.20 0.49 -23.96
N ARG A 293 9.01 1.36 -22.94
CA ARG A 293 8.04 1.08 -21.87
C ARG A 293 6.60 1.15 -22.37
N CYS A 294 6.29 2.02 -23.33
CA CYS A 294 4.97 2.05 -23.97
C CYS A 294 4.67 0.74 -24.71
N GLU A 295 5.65 0.17 -25.44
CA GLU A 295 5.48 -1.12 -26.10
C GLU A 295 5.20 -2.25 -25.09
N GLU A 296 5.98 -2.33 -24.00
CA GLU A 296 5.72 -3.31 -22.94
C GLU A 296 4.33 -3.16 -22.32
N LEU A 297 3.92 -1.92 -21.98
CA LEU A 297 2.62 -1.66 -21.38
C LEU A 297 1.47 -2.00 -22.32
N SER A 298 1.62 -1.77 -23.63
CA SER A 298 0.61 -2.11 -24.64
C SER A 298 0.35 -3.62 -24.70
N ILE A 299 1.36 -4.43 -24.43
CA ILE A 299 1.23 -5.89 -24.35
C ILE A 299 0.61 -6.31 -23.00
N LEU A 300 1.04 -5.70 -21.90
CA LEU A 300 0.62 -6.05 -20.54
C LEU A 300 -0.79 -5.56 -20.19
N LEU A 301 -1.24 -4.46 -20.83
CA LEU A 301 -2.52 -3.78 -20.56
C LEU A 301 -3.28 -3.52 -21.89
N PRO A 302 -3.77 -4.57 -22.57
CA PRO A 302 -4.41 -4.42 -23.87
C PRO A 302 -5.71 -3.56 -23.85
N ASP A 303 -6.32 -3.41 -22.67
CA ASP A 303 -7.54 -2.61 -22.48
C ASP A 303 -7.25 -1.15 -22.06
N ALA A 304 -5.96 -0.76 -21.93
CA ALA A 304 -5.55 0.61 -21.67
C ALA A 304 -5.14 1.32 -22.97
N VAL A 305 -5.30 2.64 -23.01
CA VAL A 305 -4.73 3.48 -24.06
C VAL A 305 -3.35 3.94 -23.60
N ILE A 306 -2.30 3.54 -24.30
CA ILE A 306 -0.92 3.93 -23.99
C ILE A 306 -0.47 4.99 -24.99
N ILE A 307 0.05 6.10 -24.47
CA ILE A 307 0.45 7.27 -25.24
C ILE A 307 1.94 7.54 -24.95
N ASN A 308 2.74 7.58 -26.00
CA ASN A 308 4.14 7.96 -25.86
C ASN A 308 4.27 9.48 -25.92
N GLY A 309 4.75 10.09 -24.85
CA GLY A 309 4.96 11.52 -24.75
C GLY A 309 5.40 11.99 -23.38
N ASP A 310 5.70 13.26 -23.28
CA ASP A 310 6.06 13.92 -22.02
C ASP A 310 4.77 14.38 -21.30
N GLY A 311 4.45 13.74 -20.19
CA GLY A 311 3.27 14.06 -19.38
C GLY A 311 3.32 15.42 -18.68
N THR A 312 4.40 16.19 -18.79
CA THR A 312 4.51 17.56 -18.32
C THR A 312 4.10 18.59 -19.38
N GLU A 313 3.96 18.16 -20.64
CA GLU A 313 3.56 19.05 -21.75
C GLU A 313 2.06 19.37 -21.69
N GLN A 314 1.73 20.62 -21.44
CA GLN A 314 0.36 21.09 -21.34
C GLN A 314 -0.46 20.83 -22.62
N ALA A 315 0.14 20.94 -23.80
CA ALA A 315 -0.52 20.69 -25.07
C ALA A 315 -0.97 19.23 -25.18
N LEU A 316 -0.10 18.28 -24.83
CA LEU A 316 -0.40 16.86 -24.82
C LEU A 316 -1.48 16.51 -23.79
N LEU A 317 -1.40 17.07 -22.59
CA LEU A 317 -2.42 16.86 -21.54
C LEU A 317 -3.81 17.30 -22.00
N LYS A 318 -3.91 18.44 -22.68
CA LYS A 318 -5.18 18.94 -23.24
C LYS A 318 -5.69 18.07 -24.39
N GLU A 319 -4.81 17.68 -25.31
CA GLU A 319 -5.15 16.79 -26.41
C GLU A 319 -5.70 15.45 -25.90
N GLU A 320 -5.08 14.89 -24.84
CA GLU A 320 -5.49 13.63 -24.25
C GLU A 320 -6.65 13.74 -23.25
N GLY A 321 -7.17 14.95 -23.07
CA GLY A 321 -8.44 15.21 -22.41
C GLY A 321 -8.35 15.35 -20.90
N ILE A 322 -7.30 15.99 -20.36
CA ILE A 322 -7.19 16.30 -18.92
C ILE A 322 -8.40 17.08 -18.42
N GLU A 323 -8.97 17.98 -19.24
CA GLU A 323 -10.15 18.79 -18.90
C GLU A 323 -11.44 17.98 -18.76
N THR A 324 -11.48 16.77 -19.30
CA THR A 324 -12.66 15.88 -19.32
C THR A 324 -12.45 14.58 -18.56
N CYS A 325 -11.24 14.32 -18.08
CA CYS A 325 -10.98 13.14 -17.25
C CYS A 325 -11.60 13.35 -15.86
N GLN A 326 -12.08 12.26 -15.28
CA GLN A 326 -12.68 12.29 -13.94
C GLN A 326 -11.67 12.02 -12.84
N SER A 327 -10.50 11.51 -13.21
CA SER A 327 -9.39 11.26 -12.31
C SER A 327 -8.07 11.47 -13.05
N PHE A 328 -7.14 12.11 -12.38
CA PHE A 328 -5.79 12.38 -12.84
C PHE A 328 -4.79 11.89 -11.79
N VAL A 329 -3.86 11.03 -12.18
CA VAL A 329 -2.96 10.34 -11.24
C VAL A 329 -1.52 10.42 -11.74
N PRO A 330 -0.73 11.40 -11.30
CA PRO A 330 0.70 11.45 -11.61
C PRO A 330 1.46 10.39 -10.80
N LEU A 331 2.22 9.55 -11.51
CA LEU A 331 3.05 8.46 -10.97
C LEU A 331 4.42 8.43 -11.65
N THR A 332 5.01 9.61 -11.83
CA THR A 332 6.38 9.74 -12.34
C THR A 332 7.41 9.27 -11.30
N GLY A 333 8.67 9.18 -11.69
CA GLY A 333 9.76 8.83 -10.76
C GLY A 333 10.18 9.96 -9.81
N ILE A 334 9.57 11.17 -9.93
CA ILE A 334 9.96 12.40 -9.23
C ILE A 334 8.79 12.89 -8.40
N ASP A 335 8.95 12.92 -7.08
CA ASP A 335 7.87 13.25 -6.13
C ASP A 335 7.39 14.70 -6.30
N GLU A 336 8.32 15.64 -6.51
CA GLU A 336 8.05 17.06 -6.72
C GLU A 336 7.26 17.30 -8.01
N GLU A 337 7.58 16.56 -9.07
CA GLU A 337 6.86 16.61 -10.34
C GLU A 337 5.43 16.09 -10.18
N ASN A 338 5.23 14.99 -9.45
CA ASN A 338 3.90 14.45 -9.15
C ASN A 338 3.04 15.47 -8.39
N ILE A 339 3.62 16.18 -7.41
CA ILE A 339 2.93 17.24 -6.67
C ILE A 339 2.55 18.39 -7.60
N MET A 340 3.49 18.86 -8.43
CA MET A 340 3.24 19.97 -9.36
C MET A 340 2.15 19.62 -10.37
N LEU A 341 2.17 18.40 -10.92
CA LEU A 341 1.15 17.93 -11.85
C LEU A 341 -0.25 17.83 -11.22
N THR A 342 -0.33 17.53 -9.92
CA THR A 342 -1.62 17.48 -9.19
C THR A 342 -2.20 18.87 -8.91
N LEU A 343 -1.38 19.90 -8.90
CA LEU A 343 -1.81 21.30 -8.68
C LEU A 343 -2.25 21.99 -9.98
N TYR A 344 -1.95 21.39 -11.13
CA TYR A 344 -2.35 21.89 -12.44
C TYR A 344 -3.83 21.62 -12.73
#